data_3f9cf7ceee32aa257c212566d75b0b73
#
_entry.id   3f9cf7ceee32aa257c212566d75b0b73
#
_cell.length_a   1.000
_cell.length_b   1.000
_cell.length_c   1.000
_cell.angle_alpha   90.00
_cell.angle_beta   90.00
_cell.angle_gamma   90.00
#
_symmetry.space_group_name_H-M   'P 1'
#
loop_
_entity.id
_entity.type
_entity.pdbx_description
1 polymer ?
#
loop_
_entity_poly.entity_id
_entity_poly.type
_entity_poly.pdbx_seq_one_letter_code
_entity_poly.pdbx_strand_id
1 'polypeptide(L)'
;SYSKTFRGYPSVNLSLTASHSQNTRTQTVNMSLPTLQANVERVYPFVKKNGQKKGILKNINLQYTVRGENRIQTSDSLFLKKEMFDDAKYGMKHSIPIGTNFKFLKHLSVSLSGKFDEVWTGQTIKRNNFDIINQTTGKKDTIKGFDRFNKYSFSASLGTTVYGVFNFKEGKKIQSIR
;
A
#
# COMPACT_ATOMS: atom_id res chain seq x y z
N SER A 1 -2.46 -13.97 -16.60
CA SER A 1 -2.46 -13.83 -15.13
C SER A 1 -2.70 -15.17 -14.47
N TYR A 2 -2.02 -15.40 -13.36
CA TYR A 2 -2.20 -16.59 -12.51
C TYR A 2 -2.48 -16.11 -11.09
N SER A 3 -3.43 -16.73 -10.40
CA SER A 3 -3.71 -16.44 -9.00
C SER A 3 -3.97 -17.73 -8.22
N LYS A 4 -3.51 -17.76 -6.97
CA LYS A 4 -3.71 -18.89 -6.07
C LYS A 4 -3.94 -18.41 -4.66
N THR A 5 -4.98 -18.95 -4.03
CA THR A 5 -5.26 -18.73 -2.60
C THR A 5 -4.86 -19.96 -1.82
N PHE A 6 -3.94 -19.77 -0.87
CA PHE A 6 -3.57 -20.77 0.12
C PHE A 6 -4.49 -20.62 1.32
N ARG A 7 -5.39 -21.57 1.49
CA ARG A 7 -6.35 -21.58 2.60
C ARG A 7 -5.66 -22.08 3.85
N GLY A 8 -5.62 -21.25 4.88
CA GLY A 8 -5.00 -21.53 6.16
C GLY A 8 -5.28 -20.41 7.14
N TYR A 9 -4.58 -20.38 8.26
CA TYR A 9 -4.58 -19.24 9.15
C TYR A 9 -3.14 -18.81 9.42
N PRO A 10 -2.75 -17.63 8.88
CA PRO A 10 -3.52 -16.76 8.00
C PRO A 10 -3.66 -17.33 6.58
N SER A 11 -4.69 -16.93 5.84
CA SER A 11 -4.76 -17.22 4.41
C SER A 11 -3.85 -16.30 3.62
N VAL A 12 -3.31 -16.80 2.51
CA VAL A 12 -2.38 -16.08 1.64
C VAL A 12 -2.90 -16.10 0.21
N ASN A 13 -3.07 -14.92 -0.38
CA ASN A 13 -3.42 -14.77 -1.78
C ASN A 13 -2.16 -14.38 -2.56
N LEU A 14 -1.81 -15.20 -3.53
CA LEU A 14 -0.70 -14.96 -4.44
C LEU A 14 -1.24 -14.68 -5.84
N SER A 15 -0.75 -13.64 -6.50
CA SER A 15 -1.03 -13.36 -7.90
C SER A 15 0.26 -13.06 -8.66
N LEU A 16 0.33 -13.59 -9.86
CA LEU A 16 1.40 -13.35 -10.81
C LEU A 16 0.79 -12.87 -12.11
N THR A 17 1.22 -11.71 -12.57
CA THR A 17 0.72 -11.12 -13.81
C THR A 17 1.86 -10.75 -14.73
N ALA A 18 1.59 -10.78 -16.02
CA ALA A 18 2.46 -10.29 -17.05
C ALA A 18 1.65 -9.38 -17.95
N SER A 19 2.20 -8.24 -18.31
CA SER A 19 1.60 -7.30 -19.24
C SER A 19 2.60 -6.86 -20.30
N HIS A 20 2.09 -6.66 -21.49
CA HIS A 20 2.81 -6.13 -22.63
C HIS A 20 1.92 -5.13 -23.35
N SER A 21 2.47 -4.00 -23.73
CA SER A 21 1.83 -3.02 -24.58
C SER A 21 2.83 -2.42 -25.56
N GLN A 22 2.43 -2.25 -26.79
CA GLN A 22 3.23 -1.66 -27.85
C GLN A 22 2.48 -0.48 -28.44
N ASN A 23 3.20 0.60 -28.68
CA ASN A 23 2.70 1.76 -29.40
C ASN A 23 3.47 1.89 -30.71
N THR A 24 2.81 1.53 -31.79
CA THR A 24 3.42 1.54 -33.15
C THR A 24 3.74 2.95 -33.67
N ARG A 25 2.99 3.96 -33.20
CA ARG A 25 3.23 5.34 -33.59
C ARG A 25 4.52 5.89 -32.98
N THR A 26 4.79 5.57 -31.74
CA THR A 26 5.99 6.01 -31.01
C THR A 26 7.09 4.97 -31.00
N GLN A 27 6.86 3.80 -31.61
CA GLN A 27 7.78 2.67 -31.66
C GLN A 27 8.30 2.27 -30.26
N THR A 28 7.40 2.31 -29.28
CA THR A 28 7.75 2.00 -27.87
C THR A 28 7.04 0.73 -27.40
N VAL A 29 7.79 -0.09 -26.68
CA VAL A 29 7.31 -1.31 -26.03
C VAL A 29 7.42 -1.13 -24.53
N ASN A 30 6.32 -1.37 -23.83
CA ASN A 30 6.27 -1.37 -22.38
C ASN A 30 5.86 -2.77 -21.89
N MET A 31 6.63 -3.32 -20.99
CA MET A 31 6.34 -4.63 -20.39
C MET A 31 6.50 -4.58 -18.89
N SER A 32 5.62 -5.30 -18.19
CA SER A 32 5.81 -5.64 -16.78
C SER A 32 5.85 -7.17 -16.66
N LEU A 33 7.06 -7.71 -16.45
CA LEU A 33 7.38 -9.14 -16.52
C LEU A 33 8.36 -9.55 -15.41
N PRO A 34 7.96 -10.24 -14.36
CA PRO A 34 6.59 -10.40 -13.88
C PRO A 34 6.17 -9.27 -12.94
N THR A 35 4.87 -9.15 -12.66
CA THR A 35 4.36 -8.47 -11.46
C THR A 35 3.88 -9.56 -10.50
N LEU A 36 4.52 -9.66 -9.35
CA LEU A 36 4.18 -10.55 -8.26
C LEU A 36 3.46 -9.75 -7.17
N GLN A 37 2.35 -10.27 -6.69
CA GLN A 37 1.67 -9.73 -5.52
C GLN A 37 1.30 -10.87 -4.58
N ALA A 38 1.68 -10.73 -3.30
CA ALA A 38 1.20 -11.62 -2.26
C ALA A 38 0.56 -10.79 -1.15
N ASN A 39 -0.58 -11.27 -0.68
CA ASN A 39 -1.34 -10.63 0.37
C ASN A 39 -1.68 -11.67 1.44
N VAL A 40 -1.19 -11.44 2.64
CA VAL A 40 -1.52 -12.21 3.83
C VAL A 40 -2.72 -11.56 4.49
N GLU A 41 -3.77 -12.34 4.72
CA GLU A 41 -4.97 -11.84 5.40
C GLU A 41 -4.68 -11.32 6.81
N ARG A 42 -5.62 -10.52 7.29
CA ARG A 42 -5.54 -9.90 8.59
C ARG A 42 -5.40 -10.93 9.71
N VAL A 43 -4.36 -10.78 10.50
CA VAL A 43 -4.04 -11.62 11.65
C VAL A 43 -4.29 -10.85 12.94
N TYR A 44 -4.78 -11.53 13.94
CA TYR A 44 -4.96 -11.03 15.31
C TYR A 44 -4.04 -11.79 16.24
N PRO A 45 -2.80 -11.33 16.46
CA PRO A 45 -1.76 -12.12 17.14
C PRO A 45 -2.11 -12.46 18.60
N PHE A 46 -2.96 -11.63 19.24
CA PHE A 46 -3.34 -11.80 20.64
C PHE A 46 -4.69 -12.54 20.83
N VAL A 47 -5.24 -13.11 19.75
CA VAL A 47 -6.49 -13.87 19.79
C VAL A 47 -6.23 -15.32 19.43
N LYS A 48 -6.69 -16.25 20.25
CA LYS A 48 -6.68 -17.67 19.89
C LYS A 48 -7.58 -17.91 18.66
N LYS A 49 -7.29 -18.95 17.86
CA LYS A 49 -7.92 -19.25 16.56
C LYS A 49 -9.46 -19.12 16.52
N ASN A 50 -10.16 -19.35 17.63
CA ASN A 50 -11.62 -19.22 17.74
C ASN A 50 -12.02 -18.32 18.93
N GLY A 51 -11.14 -17.45 19.40
CA GLY A 51 -11.36 -16.62 20.57
C GLY A 51 -12.13 -15.33 20.25
N GLN A 52 -12.80 -14.80 21.27
CA GLN A 52 -13.49 -13.50 21.14
C GLN A 52 -12.50 -12.34 21.13
N LYS A 53 -12.72 -11.38 20.22
CA LYS A 53 -11.94 -10.15 20.06
C LYS A 53 -12.44 -9.07 21.04
N LYS A 54 -12.25 -9.26 22.35
CA LYS A 54 -12.64 -8.30 23.37
C LYS A 54 -11.41 -7.60 23.98
N GLY A 55 -11.47 -6.27 24.10
CA GLY A 55 -10.43 -5.43 24.71
C GLY A 55 -9.41 -4.91 23.69
N ILE A 56 -8.55 -4.00 24.12
CA ILE A 56 -7.62 -3.24 23.27
C ILE A 56 -6.61 -4.17 22.60
N LEU A 57 -5.95 -5.02 23.37
CA LEU A 57 -4.89 -5.89 22.87
C LEU A 57 -5.40 -6.94 21.87
N LYS A 58 -6.58 -7.53 22.14
CA LYS A 58 -7.17 -8.52 21.24
C LYS A 58 -7.71 -7.95 19.92
N ASN A 59 -7.88 -6.63 19.84
CA ASN A 59 -8.26 -5.94 18.62
C ASN A 59 -7.05 -5.51 17.77
N ILE A 60 -5.83 -5.67 18.29
CA ILE A 60 -4.63 -5.42 17.51
C ILE A 60 -4.60 -6.41 16.35
N ASN A 61 -4.54 -5.88 15.16
CA ASN A 61 -4.46 -6.65 13.92
C ASN A 61 -3.31 -6.15 13.06
N LEU A 62 -2.76 -7.05 12.30
CA LEU A 62 -1.73 -6.79 11.31
C LEU A 62 -2.05 -7.51 10.01
N GLN A 63 -1.61 -6.96 8.92
CA GLN A 63 -1.70 -7.53 7.60
C GLN A 63 -0.34 -7.38 6.93
N TYR A 64 -0.02 -8.22 5.98
CA TYR A 64 1.19 -8.10 5.20
C TYR A 64 0.86 -8.18 3.71
N THR A 65 1.40 -7.24 2.96
CA THR A 65 1.29 -7.24 1.50
C THR A 65 2.67 -7.01 0.91
N VAL A 66 3.03 -7.80 -0.06
CA VAL A 66 4.22 -7.59 -0.87
C VAL A 66 3.84 -7.49 -2.34
N ARG A 67 4.45 -6.54 -3.04
CA ARG A 67 4.34 -6.38 -4.48
C ARG A 67 5.73 -6.20 -5.08
N GLY A 68 6.09 -7.12 -5.96
CA GLY A 68 7.30 -7.04 -6.78
C GLY A 68 6.93 -6.77 -8.23
N GLU A 69 7.71 -5.95 -8.91
CA GLU A 69 7.48 -5.60 -10.31
C GLU A 69 8.82 -5.45 -11.03
N ASN A 70 8.90 -6.06 -12.20
CA ASN A 70 9.98 -5.81 -13.14
C ASN A 70 9.38 -5.12 -14.38
N ARG A 71 9.74 -3.86 -14.57
CA ARG A 71 9.25 -3.01 -15.65
C ARG A 71 10.34 -2.78 -16.69
N ILE A 72 9.99 -3.02 -17.93
CA ILE A 72 10.86 -2.82 -19.08
C ILE A 72 10.18 -1.84 -20.03
N GLN A 73 10.90 -0.80 -20.38
CA GLN A 73 10.48 0.16 -21.40
C GLN A 73 11.59 0.29 -22.44
N THR A 74 11.28 -0.02 -23.68
CA THR A 74 12.27 -0.04 -24.77
C THR A 74 11.66 0.42 -26.09
N SER A 75 12.50 0.65 -27.09
CA SER A 75 12.06 0.86 -28.47
C SER A 75 11.91 -0.49 -29.20
N ASP A 76 11.10 -0.50 -30.25
CA ASP A 76 10.91 -1.72 -31.09
C ASP A 76 12.25 -2.25 -31.63
N SER A 77 13.18 -1.37 -31.97
CA SER A 77 14.51 -1.73 -32.50
C SER A 77 15.41 -2.46 -31.50
N LEU A 78 15.15 -2.29 -30.18
CA LEU A 78 15.90 -2.92 -29.10
C LEU A 78 15.13 -4.09 -28.46
N PHE A 79 13.97 -4.43 -29.00
CA PHE A 79 13.15 -5.52 -28.47
C PHE A 79 13.89 -6.85 -28.48
N LEU A 80 13.92 -7.53 -27.34
CA LEU A 80 14.65 -8.78 -27.04
C LEU A 80 16.20 -8.68 -27.17
N LYS A 81 16.76 -7.48 -27.26
CA LYS A 81 18.22 -7.30 -27.21
C LYS A 81 18.68 -7.13 -25.76
N LYS A 82 19.98 -7.28 -25.54
CA LYS A 82 20.62 -7.20 -24.22
C LYS A 82 20.32 -5.86 -23.52
N GLU A 83 20.37 -4.76 -24.27
CA GLU A 83 20.16 -3.40 -23.79
C GLU A 83 18.76 -3.25 -23.14
N MET A 84 17.75 -3.93 -23.67
CA MET A 84 16.41 -3.94 -23.12
C MET A 84 16.40 -4.51 -21.70
N PHE A 85 17.16 -5.57 -21.43
CA PHE A 85 17.24 -6.21 -20.12
C PHE A 85 18.12 -5.42 -19.15
N ASP A 86 19.17 -4.78 -19.65
CA ASP A 86 20.08 -3.94 -18.86
C ASP A 86 19.38 -2.67 -18.33
N ASP A 87 18.36 -2.19 -19.04
CA ASP A 87 17.54 -1.04 -18.65
C ASP A 87 16.28 -1.41 -17.86
N ALA A 88 16.09 -2.69 -17.55
CA ALA A 88 14.98 -3.16 -16.75
C ALA A 88 14.99 -2.55 -15.33
N LYS A 89 13.81 -2.09 -14.90
CA LYS A 89 13.61 -1.48 -13.58
C LYS A 89 12.84 -2.46 -12.71
N TYR A 90 13.51 -2.98 -11.70
CA TYR A 90 12.88 -3.90 -10.78
C TYR A 90 12.85 -3.35 -9.36
N GLY A 91 11.79 -3.68 -8.66
CA GLY A 91 11.61 -3.29 -7.28
C GLY A 91 10.58 -4.14 -6.57
N MET A 92 10.61 -4.08 -5.25
CA MET A 92 9.68 -4.77 -4.39
C MET A 92 9.24 -3.84 -3.27
N LYS A 93 7.96 -3.80 -3.01
CA LYS A 93 7.37 -3.04 -1.90
C LYS A 93 6.73 -3.98 -0.91
N HIS A 94 7.14 -3.87 0.34
CA HIS A 94 6.56 -4.51 1.49
C HIS A 94 5.69 -3.51 2.24
N SER A 95 4.53 -3.93 2.70
CA SER A 95 3.60 -3.08 3.45
C SER A 95 3.01 -3.84 4.62
N ILE A 96 3.15 -3.30 5.82
CA ILE A 96 2.66 -3.88 7.06
C ILE A 96 1.77 -2.84 7.76
N PRO A 97 0.47 -2.80 7.44
CA PRO A 97 -0.48 -2.04 8.25
C PRO A 97 -0.76 -2.77 9.57
N ILE A 98 -0.77 -2.01 10.65
CA ILE A 98 -1.11 -2.45 12.00
C ILE A 98 -2.24 -1.55 12.48
N GLY A 99 -3.27 -2.10 13.06
CA GLY A 99 -4.39 -1.31 13.55
C GLY A 99 -5.02 -1.90 14.80
N THR A 100 -5.62 -1.05 15.60
CA THR A 100 -6.51 -1.44 16.68
C THR A 100 -7.64 -0.45 16.81
N ASN A 101 -8.80 -0.94 17.21
CA ASN A 101 -9.95 -0.11 17.52
C ASN A 101 -10.60 -0.62 18.81
N PHE A 102 -11.02 0.31 19.65
CA PHE A 102 -11.67 -0.01 20.90
C PHE A 102 -12.63 1.12 21.30
N LYS A 103 -13.57 0.78 22.16
CA LYS A 103 -14.45 1.77 22.78
C LYS A 103 -13.91 2.18 24.14
N PHE A 104 -13.78 3.48 24.33
CA PHE A 104 -13.43 4.09 25.60
C PHE A 104 -14.69 4.77 26.17
N LEU A 105 -14.93 4.62 27.47
CA LEU A 105 -16.09 5.19 28.17
C LEU A 105 -17.45 4.91 27.48
N LYS A 106 -17.64 3.71 26.92
CA LYS A 106 -18.87 3.23 26.24
C LYS A 106 -19.28 4.01 24.97
N HIS A 107 -18.99 5.30 24.88
CA HIS A 107 -19.46 6.18 23.79
C HIS A 107 -18.37 6.70 22.88
N LEU A 108 -17.12 6.62 23.30
CA LEU A 108 -15.98 7.10 22.52
C LEU A 108 -15.30 5.94 21.80
N SER A 109 -15.30 5.99 20.48
CA SER A 109 -14.59 5.04 19.64
C SER A 109 -13.20 5.60 19.34
N VAL A 110 -12.18 4.83 19.67
CA VAL A 110 -10.76 5.15 19.41
C VAL A 110 -10.25 4.18 18.36
N SER A 111 -9.67 4.70 17.28
CA SER A 111 -8.98 3.90 16.27
C SER A 111 -7.54 4.39 16.15
N LEU A 112 -6.61 3.47 16.32
CA LEU A 112 -5.19 3.73 16.14
C LEU A 112 -4.71 2.88 14.97
N SER A 113 -3.96 3.47 14.05
CA SER A 113 -3.34 2.75 12.97
C SER A 113 -1.91 3.20 12.71
N GLY A 114 -1.06 2.24 12.46
CA GLY A 114 0.31 2.42 12.01
C GLY A 114 0.51 1.68 10.71
N LYS A 115 1.43 2.17 9.88
CA LYS A 115 1.83 1.50 8.65
C LYS A 115 3.32 1.60 8.49
N PHE A 116 3.94 0.48 8.22
CA PHE A 116 5.32 0.37 7.81
C PHE A 116 5.36 -0.04 6.35
N ASP A 117 5.98 0.77 5.51
CA ASP A 117 6.28 0.45 4.12
C ASP A 117 7.80 0.37 3.95
N GLU A 118 8.29 -0.68 3.31
CA GLU A 118 9.68 -0.83 2.91
C GLU A 118 9.74 -1.08 1.41
N VAL A 119 10.60 -0.38 0.71
CA VAL A 119 10.80 -0.52 -0.73
C VAL A 119 12.24 -0.91 -1.01
N TRP A 120 12.40 -1.99 -1.76
CA TRP A 120 13.65 -2.46 -2.32
C TRP A 120 13.68 -2.13 -3.80
N THR A 121 14.78 -1.60 -4.27
CA THR A 121 14.95 -1.24 -5.68
C THR A 121 16.33 -1.62 -6.18
N GLY A 122 16.40 -1.99 -7.45
CA GLY A 122 17.66 -2.31 -8.12
C GLY A 122 18.38 -1.09 -8.71
N GLN A 123 17.77 0.09 -8.62
CA GLN A 123 18.40 1.33 -9.06
C GLN A 123 17.83 2.52 -8.31
N THR A 124 18.66 3.51 -8.08
CA THR A 124 18.31 4.75 -7.38
C THR A 124 18.70 5.96 -8.22
N ILE A 125 17.87 6.99 -8.22
CA ILE A 125 18.17 8.27 -8.87
C ILE A 125 18.70 9.22 -7.81
N LYS A 126 19.96 9.59 -7.91
CA LYS A 126 20.55 10.65 -7.08
C LYS A 126 20.60 11.96 -7.86
N ARG A 127 20.32 13.06 -7.18
CA ARG A 127 20.49 14.40 -7.72
C ARG A 127 21.78 14.97 -7.18
N ASN A 128 22.72 15.23 -8.07
CA ASN A 128 24.00 15.84 -7.76
C ASN A 128 24.00 17.30 -8.24
N ASN A 129 24.82 18.16 -7.59
CA ASN A 129 24.99 19.55 -7.95
C ASN A 129 23.68 20.38 -7.93
N PHE A 130 22.89 20.20 -6.88
CA PHE A 130 21.76 21.08 -6.64
C PHE A 130 22.27 22.44 -6.13
N ASP A 131 22.01 23.51 -6.90
CA ASP A 131 22.32 24.86 -6.48
C ASP A 131 21.11 25.45 -5.73
N ILE A 132 21.28 25.62 -4.41
CA ILE A 132 20.24 26.15 -3.52
C ILE A 132 19.96 27.63 -3.82
N ILE A 133 20.97 28.40 -4.25
CA ILE A 133 20.88 29.86 -4.47
C ILE A 133 20.07 30.15 -5.74
N ASN A 134 20.40 29.46 -6.82
CA ASN A 134 19.75 29.65 -8.12
C ASN A 134 18.55 28.70 -8.35
N GLN A 135 18.23 27.85 -7.37
CA GLN A 135 17.17 26.85 -7.43
C GLN A 135 17.21 25.96 -8.69
N THR A 136 18.41 25.74 -9.22
CA THR A 136 18.59 24.89 -10.39
C THR A 136 18.52 23.42 -9.99
N THR A 137 17.76 22.64 -10.74
CA THR A 137 17.69 21.19 -10.54
C THR A 137 19.04 20.57 -10.88
N GLY A 138 19.67 19.94 -9.88
CA GLY A 138 20.92 19.23 -10.11
C GLY A 138 20.78 18.07 -11.12
N LYS A 139 21.92 17.65 -11.66
CA LYS A 139 21.98 16.54 -12.60
C LYS A 139 21.45 15.26 -11.93
N LYS A 140 20.58 14.56 -12.63
CA LYS A 140 20.04 13.26 -12.19
C LYS A 140 20.95 12.15 -12.68
N ASP A 141 21.57 11.44 -11.76
CA ASP A 141 22.39 10.28 -12.07
C ASP A 141 21.66 9.03 -11.61
N THR A 142 21.52 8.04 -12.49
CA THR A 142 20.96 6.73 -12.16
C THR A 142 22.08 5.82 -11.69
N ILE A 143 22.02 5.40 -10.43
CA ILE A 143 22.97 4.46 -9.85
C ILE A 143 22.30 3.10 -9.84
N LYS A 144 22.90 2.13 -10.55
CA LYS A 144 22.49 0.72 -10.54
C LYS A 144 23.06 0.05 -9.28
N GLY A 145 22.24 -0.70 -8.59
CA GLY A 145 22.58 -1.40 -7.36
C GLY A 145 21.38 -1.50 -6.42
N PHE A 146 21.46 -2.43 -5.49
CA PHE A 146 20.42 -2.60 -4.49
C PHE A 146 20.39 -1.41 -3.54
N ASP A 147 19.20 -0.84 -3.39
CA ASP A 147 18.92 0.22 -2.42
C ASP A 147 17.58 -0.05 -1.74
N ARG A 148 17.41 0.47 -0.53
CA ARG A 148 16.19 0.31 0.24
C ARG A 148 15.84 1.58 0.99
N PHE A 149 14.55 1.87 1.10
CA PHE A 149 14.05 2.95 1.93
C PHE A 149 12.77 2.54 2.67
N ASN A 150 12.58 3.14 3.83
CA ASN A 150 11.48 2.86 4.72
C ASN A 150 10.61 4.10 4.89
N LYS A 151 9.31 3.87 5.06
CA LYS A 151 8.34 4.91 5.39
C LYS A 151 7.45 4.42 6.54
N TYR A 152 7.32 5.26 7.54
CA TYR A 152 6.43 5.04 8.67
C TYR A 152 5.30 6.06 8.61
N SER A 153 4.09 5.64 8.90
CA SER A 153 2.95 6.53 9.11
C SER A 153 2.16 6.06 10.32
N PHE A 154 1.66 7.01 11.09
CA PHE A 154 0.83 6.75 12.24
C PHE A 154 -0.38 7.66 12.20
N SER A 155 -1.55 7.15 12.54
CA SER A 155 -2.77 7.92 12.65
C SER A 155 -3.60 7.46 13.85
N ALA A 156 -4.27 8.42 14.48
CA ALA A 156 -5.22 8.21 15.55
C ALA A 156 -6.50 8.97 15.22
N SER A 157 -7.63 8.31 15.41
CA SER A 157 -8.94 8.94 15.25
C SER A 157 -9.82 8.66 16.45
N LEU A 158 -10.58 9.67 16.83
CA LEU A 158 -11.57 9.64 17.90
C LEU A 158 -12.93 9.96 17.30
N GLY A 159 -13.92 9.16 17.65
CA GLY A 159 -15.30 9.37 17.20
C GLY A 159 -16.29 9.09 18.31
N THR A 160 -17.34 9.89 18.38
CA THR A 160 -18.47 9.62 19.25
C THR A 160 -19.76 9.79 18.48
N THR A 161 -20.77 9.03 18.84
CA THR A 161 -22.10 9.18 18.29
C THR A 161 -23.02 9.65 19.39
N VAL A 162 -23.60 10.83 19.21
CA VAL A 162 -24.58 11.42 20.14
C VAL A 162 -25.96 11.19 19.55
N TYR A 163 -26.79 10.53 20.30
CA TYR A 163 -28.21 10.36 19.96
C TYR A 163 -29.04 11.37 20.71
N GLY A 164 -29.90 12.06 20.01
CA GLY A 164 -30.86 13.02 20.61
C GLY A 164 -32.15 13.02 19.80
N VAL A 165 -33.24 13.34 20.47
CA VAL A 165 -34.54 13.60 19.84
C VAL A 165 -34.86 15.06 20.10
N PHE A 166 -35.00 15.83 19.02
CA PHE A 166 -35.49 17.21 19.09
C PHE A 166 -36.99 17.21 18.77
N ASN A 167 -37.77 17.56 19.75
CA ASN A 167 -39.21 17.75 19.57
C ASN A 167 -39.47 19.22 19.28
N PHE A 168 -40.15 19.52 18.19
CA PHE A 168 -40.59 20.87 17.86
C PHE A 168 -41.98 21.10 18.47
N LYS A 169 -42.27 22.37 18.82
CA LYS A 169 -43.57 22.76 19.33
C LYS A 169 -44.70 22.36 18.36
N GLU A 170 -45.84 21.98 18.89
CA GLU A 170 -47.04 21.65 18.09
C GLU A 170 -47.34 22.70 17.04
N GLY A 171 -47.79 22.28 15.87
CA GLY A 171 -48.09 23.14 14.72
C GLY A 171 -46.95 23.31 13.69
N LYS A 172 -45.77 22.74 13.89
CA LYS A 172 -44.69 22.70 12.89
C LYS A 172 -44.82 21.50 11.97
N LYS A 173 -44.46 21.65 10.68
CA LYS A 173 -44.48 20.56 9.68
C LYS A 173 -43.55 19.39 10.05
N ILE A 174 -42.48 19.66 10.80
CA ILE A 174 -41.55 18.63 11.31
C ILE A 174 -41.77 18.55 12.83
N GLN A 175 -42.21 17.39 13.31
CA GLN A 175 -42.49 17.19 14.74
C GLN A 175 -41.31 16.67 15.54
N SER A 176 -40.44 15.87 14.93
CA SER A 176 -39.22 15.40 15.60
C SER A 176 -38.12 15.08 14.60
N ILE A 177 -36.86 15.18 15.04
CA ILE A 177 -35.65 14.71 14.33
C ILE A 177 -34.91 13.77 15.27
N ARG A 178 -34.57 12.58 14.75
CA ARG A 178 -33.78 11.57 15.46
C ARG A 178 -32.36 11.51 14.92
#